data_1e9db97ace919078288a7ecddf9857e0
#
_entry.id   1e9db97ace919078288a7ecddf9857e0
#
_cell.length_a   1.000
_cell.length_b   1.000
_cell.length_c   1.000
_cell.angle_alpha   90.00
_cell.angle_beta   90.00
_cell.angle_gamma   90.00
#
_symmetry.space_group_name_H-M   'P 1'
#
loop_
_entity.id
_entity.type
_entity.pdbx_description
1 polymer ?
#
loop_
_entity_poly.entity_id
_entity_poly.type
_entity_poly.pdbx_seq_one_letter_code
_entity_poly.pdbx_strand_id
1 'polypeptide(L)'
;MTLDDYQRLALRTVNPALDERDRLLDASAGLAEEAAELLGLIRKRVFQNREIDDARLTEELGDVLWCLAVTADTLGIPLSRVAEANEAKLRRRYPDGFKAAAPRGPENWARSLKE
;
A
#
# COMPACT_ATOMS: atom_id res chain seq x y z
N MET A 1 13.13 12.24 8.71
CA MET A 1 13.23 10.80 8.41
C MET A 1 12.86 10.57 6.95
N THR A 2 13.74 9.93 6.21
CA THR A 2 13.45 9.54 4.81
C THR A 2 12.74 8.18 4.78
N LEU A 3 12.20 7.81 3.62
CA LEU A 3 11.64 6.46 3.42
C LEU A 3 12.68 5.37 3.65
N ASP A 4 13.91 5.59 3.22
CA ASP A 4 14.98 4.60 3.43
C ASP A 4 15.42 4.55 4.89
N ASP A 5 15.40 5.66 5.63
CA ASP A 5 15.62 5.66 7.08
C ASP A 5 14.54 4.82 7.78
N TYR A 6 13.30 5.00 7.42
CA TYR A 6 12.20 4.19 7.95
C TYR A 6 12.40 2.71 7.64
N GLN A 7 12.75 2.37 6.40
CA GLN A 7 13.00 0.98 5.99
C GLN A 7 14.08 0.33 6.86
N ARG A 8 15.19 1.04 7.10
CA ARG A 8 16.25 0.55 7.99
C ARG A 8 15.77 0.32 9.42
N LEU A 9 14.95 1.22 9.95
CA LEU A 9 14.35 1.06 11.28
C LEU A 9 13.42 -0.15 11.34
N ALA A 10 12.60 -0.34 10.32
CA ALA A 10 11.68 -1.47 10.22
C ALA A 10 12.44 -2.81 10.25
N LEU A 11 13.56 -2.90 9.55
CA LEU A 11 14.38 -4.12 9.52
C LEU A 11 14.92 -4.54 10.88
N ARG A 12 15.06 -3.63 11.81
CA ARG A 12 15.50 -3.94 13.17
C ARG A 12 14.47 -4.74 13.97
N THR A 13 13.25 -4.78 13.51
CA THR A 13 12.13 -5.47 14.17
C THR A 13 11.73 -6.77 13.48
N VAL A 14 12.44 -7.16 12.43
CA VAL A 14 12.23 -8.43 11.72
C VAL A 14 12.72 -9.59 12.57
N ASN A 15 11.99 -10.71 12.52
CA ASN A 15 12.40 -11.94 13.19
C ASN A 15 13.69 -12.48 12.53
N PRO A 16 14.83 -12.50 13.27
CA PRO A 16 16.11 -12.92 12.70
C PRO A 16 16.20 -14.43 12.45
N ALA A 17 15.25 -15.22 12.96
CA ALA A 17 15.21 -16.66 12.73
C ALA A 17 14.70 -17.03 11.34
N LEU A 18 14.02 -16.10 10.64
CA LEU A 18 13.53 -16.34 9.29
C LEU A 18 14.66 -16.21 8.27
N ASP A 19 14.78 -17.18 7.36
CA ASP A 19 15.64 -17.04 6.20
C ASP A 19 15.02 -16.04 5.19
N GLU A 20 15.74 -15.75 4.12
CA GLU A 20 15.29 -14.77 3.12
C GLU A 20 13.95 -15.15 2.49
N ARG A 21 13.80 -16.43 2.12
CA ARG A 21 12.56 -16.93 1.52
C ARG A 21 11.37 -16.77 2.46
N ASP A 22 11.53 -17.22 3.72
CA ASP A 22 10.45 -17.19 4.71
C ASP A 22 10.13 -15.75 5.10
N ARG A 23 11.13 -14.88 5.18
CA ARG A 23 10.91 -13.44 5.44
C ARG A 23 10.11 -12.78 4.32
N LEU A 24 10.44 -13.09 3.06
CA LEU A 24 9.70 -12.56 1.92
C LEU A 24 8.24 -13.01 1.94
N LEU A 25 8.02 -14.30 2.20
CA LEU A 25 6.66 -14.85 2.26
C LEU A 25 5.86 -14.27 3.42
N ASP A 26 6.48 -14.20 4.61
CA ASP A 26 5.84 -13.65 5.80
C ASP A 26 5.45 -12.18 5.63
N ALA A 27 6.38 -11.35 5.17
CA ALA A 27 6.12 -9.93 4.98
C ALA A 27 5.09 -9.66 3.88
N SER A 28 5.15 -10.38 2.77
CA SER A 28 4.18 -10.21 1.68
C SER A 28 2.78 -10.72 2.04
N ALA A 29 2.68 -11.83 2.77
CA ALA A 29 1.40 -12.30 3.31
C ALA A 29 0.86 -11.32 4.35
N GLY A 30 1.73 -10.79 5.22
CA GLY A 30 1.36 -9.77 6.19
C GLY A 30 0.81 -8.50 5.54
N LEU A 31 1.33 -8.10 4.39
CA LEU A 31 0.83 -6.95 3.65
C LEU A 31 -0.66 -7.11 3.30
N ALA A 32 -1.07 -8.27 2.83
CA ALA A 32 -2.47 -8.57 2.51
C ALA A 32 -3.33 -8.61 3.77
N GLU A 33 -2.83 -9.24 4.83
CA GLU A 33 -3.53 -9.37 6.11
C GLU A 33 -3.77 -8.00 6.76
N GLU A 34 -2.75 -7.16 6.85
CA GLU A 34 -2.86 -5.83 7.45
C GLU A 34 -3.76 -4.91 6.61
N ALA A 35 -3.72 -5.02 5.29
CA ALA A 35 -4.64 -4.30 4.42
C ALA A 35 -6.10 -4.72 4.68
N ALA A 36 -6.35 -6.01 4.92
CA ALA A 36 -7.68 -6.51 5.26
C ALA A 36 -8.15 -6.03 6.63
N GLU A 37 -7.26 -5.94 7.63
CA GLU A 37 -7.59 -5.39 8.95
C GLU A 37 -7.97 -3.91 8.85
N LEU A 38 -7.21 -3.13 8.09
CA LEU A 38 -7.54 -1.73 7.81
C LEU A 38 -8.92 -1.61 7.17
N LEU A 39 -9.20 -2.42 6.15
CA LEU A 39 -10.51 -2.45 5.49
C LEU A 39 -11.63 -2.76 6.48
N GLY A 40 -11.43 -3.72 7.38
CA GLY A 40 -12.39 -4.08 8.43
C GLY A 40 -12.75 -2.90 9.34
N LEU A 41 -11.75 -2.11 9.75
CA LEU A 41 -11.96 -0.93 10.56
C LEU A 41 -12.73 0.16 9.80
N ILE A 42 -12.38 0.39 8.54
CA ILE A 42 -13.06 1.38 7.69
C ILE A 42 -14.52 0.98 7.46
N ARG A 43 -14.79 -0.30 7.22
CA ARG A 43 -16.16 -0.81 7.05
C ARG A 43 -17.00 -0.60 8.32
N LYS A 44 -16.45 -0.83 9.49
CA LYS A 44 -17.13 -0.57 10.76
C LYS A 44 -17.47 0.90 10.93
N ARG A 45 -16.55 1.78 10.56
CA ARG A 45 -16.78 3.23 10.62
C ARG A 45 -17.88 3.66 9.65
N VAL A 46 -17.85 3.16 8.41
CA VAL A 46 -18.77 3.58 7.34
C VAL A 46 -20.15 2.94 7.48
N PHE A 47 -20.22 1.63 7.71
CA PHE A 47 -21.48 0.88 7.67
C PHE A 47 -22.11 0.62 9.02
N GLN A 48 -21.31 0.59 10.10
CA GLN A 48 -21.80 0.32 11.44
C GLN A 48 -21.79 1.56 12.34
N ASN A 49 -21.44 2.72 11.77
CA ASN A 49 -21.37 3.99 12.49
C ASN A 49 -20.57 3.91 13.80
N ARG A 50 -19.53 3.10 13.83
CA ARG A 50 -18.62 3.00 14.97
C ARG A 50 -17.59 4.11 14.90
N GLU A 51 -17.33 4.73 16.04
CA GLU A 51 -16.21 5.66 16.16
C GLU A 51 -14.91 4.86 16.21
N ILE A 52 -14.08 5.02 15.17
CA ILE A 52 -12.71 4.52 15.16
C ILE A 52 -11.84 5.74 14.98
N ASP A 53 -10.97 6.00 15.96
CA ASP A 53 -10.16 7.19 15.94
C ASP A 53 -9.01 7.11 14.92
N ASP A 54 -8.48 8.28 14.57
CA ASP A 54 -7.39 8.36 13.60
C ASP A 54 -6.11 7.71 14.12
N ALA A 55 -5.90 7.64 15.43
CA ALA A 55 -4.75 6.97 16.01
C ALA A 55 -4.77 5.48 15.68
N ARG A 56 -5.91 4.83 15.81
CA ARG A 56 -6.07 3.42 15.46
C ARG A 56 -5.85 3.16 13.97
N LEU A 57 -6.43 4.01 13.12
CA LEU A 57 -6.24 3.92 11.67
C LEU A 57 -4.78 4.16 11.27
N THR A 58 -4.11 5.09 11.94
CA THR A 58 -2.69 5.38 11.73
C THR A 58 -1.82 4.18 12.07
N GLU A 59 -2.12 3.48 13.17
CA GLU A 59 -1.41 2.24 13.53
C GLU A 59 -1.54 1.17 12.45
N GLU A 60 -2.75 0.93 11.95
CA GLU A 60 -2.98 -0.08 10.91
C GLU A 60 -2.32 0.30 9.58
N LEU A 61 -2.33 1.58 9.22
CA LEU A 61 -1.59 2.09 8.06
C LEU A 61 -0.08 1.87 8.23
N GLY A 62 0.42 2.07 9.46
CA GLY A 62 1.81 1.79 9.79
C GLY A 62 2.18 0.33 9.63
N ASP A 63 1.29 -0.58 10.01
CA ASP A 63 1.52 -2.03 9.85
C ASP A 63 1.58 -2.41 8.37
N VAL A 64 0.75 -1.82 7.53
CA VAL A 64 0.83 -1.98 6.06
C VAL A 64 2.18 -1.47 5.53
N LEU A 65 2.59 -0.29 5.98
CA LEU A 65 3.86 0.30 5.57
C LEU A 65 5.06 -0.56 5.98
N TRP A 66 5.02 -1.13 7.20
CA TRP A 66 6.06 -2.03 7.69
C TRP A 66 6.21 -3.25 6.77
N CYS A 67 5.10 -3.92 6.46
CA CYS A 67 5.10 -5.08 5.58
C CYS A 67 5.62 -4.74 4.17
N LEU A 68 5.24 -3.58 3.65
CA LEU A 68 5.73 -3.09 2.36
C LEU A 68 7.24 -2.84 2.39
N ALA A 69 7.72 -2.17 3.43
CA ALA A 69 9.15 -1.85 3.57
C ALA A 69 10.02 -3.10 3.69
N VAL A 70 9.59 -4.08 4.48
CA VAL A 70 10.31 -5.35 4.66
C VAL A 70 10.27 -6.20 3.40
N THR A 71 9.13 -6.26 2.72
CA THR A 71 9.01 -6.96 1.44
C THR A 71 9.98 -6.38 0.40
N ALA A 72 9.99 -5.06 0.26
CA ALA A 72 10.89 -4.37 -0.68
C ALA A 72 12.36 -4.65 -0.34
N ASP A 73 12.75 -4.54 0.93
CA ASP A 73 14.13 -4.80 1.36
C ASP A 73 14.55 -6.23 1.05
N THR A 74 13.69 -7.20 1.32
CA THR A 74 13.98 -8.61 1.07
C THR A 74 14.21 -8.87 -0.42
N LEU A 75 13.58 -8.07 -1.29
CA LEU A 75 13.80 -8.10 -2.73
C LEU A 75 14.99 -7.23 -3.18
N GLY A 76 15.70 -6.61 -2.25
CA GLY A 76 16.83 -5.73 -2.55
C GLY A 76 16.42 -4.37 -3.10
N ILE A 77 15.20 -3.90 -2.83
CA ILE A 77 14.67 -2.66 -3.37
C ILE A 77 14.56 -1.62 -2.26
N PRO A 78 15.29 -0.49 -2.36
CA PRO A 78 15.10 0.63 -1.43
C PRO A 78 13.67 1.18 -1.53
N LEU A 79 13.08 1.52 -0.40
CA LEU A 79 11.72 2.05 -0.36
C LEU A 79 11.57 3.36 -1.13
N SER A 80 12.62 4.21 -1.12
CA SER A 80 12.67 5.42 -1.94
C SER A 80 12.53 5.11 -3.44
N ARG A 81 13.12 4.01 -3.90
CA ARG A 81 13.03 3.61 -5.31
C ARG A 81 11.62 3.19 -5.69
N VAL A 82 10.90 2.53 -4.78
CA VAL A 82 9.48 2.19 -4.98
C VAL A 82 8.67 3.47 -5.20
N ALA A 83 8.88 4.47 -4.33
CA ALA A 83 8.19 5.76 -4.43
C ALA A 83 8.55 6.50 -5.72
N GLU A 84 9.82 6.56 -6.08
CA GLU A 84 10.31 7.23 -7.30
C GLU A 84 9.74 6.57 -8.57
N ALA A 85 9.75 5.26 -8.63
CA ALA A 85 9.19 4.53 -9.77
C ALA A 85 7.69 4.78 -9.92
N ASN A 86 6.97 4.82 -8.80
CA ASN A 86 5.55 5.14 -8.79
C ASN A 86 5.29 6.58 -9.21
N GLU A 87 6.07 7.54 -8.70
CA GLU A 87 5.99 8.94 -9.10
C GLU A 87 6.17 9.09 -10.62
N ALA A 88 7.20 8.47 -11.19
CA ALA A 88 7.45 8.52 -12.63
C ALA A 88 6.27 7.98 -13.45
N LYS A 89 5.67 6.89 -12.98
CA LYS A 89 4.47 6.31 -13.61
C LYS A 89 3.29 7.28 -13.54
N LEU A 90 3.06 7.89 -12.39
CA LEU A 90 1.95 8.83 -12.19
C LEU A 90 2.11 10.08 -13.06
N ARG A 91 3.34 10.60 -13.20
CA ARG A 91 3.62 11.73 -14.09
C ARG A 91 3.33 11.43 -15.55
N ARG A 92 3.64 10.20 -15.99
CA ARG A 92 3.33 9.79 -17.38
C ARG A 92 1.84 9.67 -17.63
N ARG A 93 1.10 9.10 -16.67
CA ARG A 93 -0.35 8.88 -16.80
C ARG A 93 -1.15 10.15 -16.58
N TYR A 94 -0.70 11.00 -15.69
CA TYR A 94 -1.43 12.18 -15.24
C TYR A 94 -0.52 13.41 -15.22
N PRO A 95 -0.01 13.85 -16.39
CA PRO A 95 0.95 14.98 -16.44
C PRO A 95 0.39 16.28 -15.84
N ASP A 96 -0.93 16.46 -15.91
CA ASP A 96 -1.64 17.64 -15.38
C ASP A 96 -2.60 17.26 -14.22
N GLY A 97 -2.28 16.17 -13.49
CA GLY A 97 -3.16 15.64 -12.46
C GLY A 97 -4.32 14.82 -13.04
N PHE A 98 -5.15 14.28 -12.19
CA PHE A 98 -6.29 13.49 -12.62
C PHE A 98 -7.32 14.36 -13.37
N LYS A 99 -7.71 13.89 -14.56
CA LYS A 99 -8.83 14.49 -15.32
C LYS A 99 -9.88 13.44 -15.53
N ALA A 100 -11.08 13.69 -15.00
CA ALA A 100 -12.20 12.79 -15.20
C ALA A 100 -12.51 12.69 -16.70
N ALA A 101 -12.71 11.46 -17.20
CA ALA A 101 -13.22 11.25 -18.54
C ALA A 101 -14.63 11.86 -18.64
N ALA A 102 -15.04 12.27 -19.85
CA ALA A 102 -16.41 12.71 -20.09
C ALA A 102 -17.39 11.61 -19.65
N PRO A 103 -18.58 11.96 -19.10
CA PRO A 103 -19.57 10.97 -18.72
C PRO A 103 -19.85 10.01 -19.87
N ARG A 104 -19.79 8.71 -19.58
CA ARG A 104 -20.04 7.68 -20.58
C ARG A 104 -21.54 7.45 -20.66
N GLY A 105 -22.09 7.54 -21.89
CA GLY A 105 -23.45 7.12 -22.13
C GLY A 105 -23.60 5.60 -21.97
N PRO A 106 -24.84 5.10 -21.79
CA PRO A 106 -25.09 3.67 -21.61
C PRO A 106 -24.50 2.79 -22.73
N GLU A 107 -24.40 3.31 -23.93
CA GLU A 107 -23.87 2.61 -25.11
C GLU A 107 -22.34 2.48 -25.09
N ASN A 108 -21.65 3.22 -24.25
CA ASN A 108 -20.19 3.28 -24.25
C ASN A 108 -19.53 2.41 -23.13
N TRP A 109 -20.34 1.93 -22.19
CA TRP A 109 -19.80 1.15 -21.05
C TRP A 109 -19.09 -0.13 -21.48
N ALA A 110 -19.62 -0.82 -22.47
CA ALA A 110 -19.04 -2.08 -22.97
C ALA A 110 -17.71 -1.84 -23.69
N ARG A 111 -17.55 -0.70 -24.37
CA ARG A 111 -16.32 -0.34 -25.05
C ARG A 111 -15.18 -0.14 -24.03
N SER A 112 -15.47 0.43 -22.88
CA SER A 112 -14.48 0.71 -21.85
C SER A 112 -13.89 -0.57 -21.21
N LEU A 113 -14.59 -1.69 -21.29
CA LEU A 113 -14.09 -2.97 -20.79
C LEU A 113 -13.06 -3.61 -21.72
N LYS A 114 -12.92 -3.12 -22.94
CA LYS A 114 -12.00 -3.64 -23.96
C LYS A 114 -10.69 -2.84 -24.04
N GLU A 115 -10.63 -1.69 -23.38
CA GLU A 115 -9.46 -0.82 -23.30
C GLU A 115 -8.62 -1.14 -22.07
#